data_ee3e455e427fefe48765f3c35c85877d
#
_entry.id   ee3e455e427fefe48765f3c35c85877d
#
_cell.length_a   1.000
_cell.length_b   1.000
_cell.length_c   1.000
_cell.angle_alpha   90.00
_cell.angle_beta   90.00
_cell.angle_gamma   90.00
#
_symmetry.space_group_name_H-M   'P 1'
#
loop_
_entity.id
_entity.type
_entity.pdbx_description
1 polymer ?
#
loop_
_entity_poly.entity_id
_entity_poly.type
_entity_poly.pdbx_seq_one_letter_code
_entity_poly.pdbx_strand_id
1 'polypeptide(L)' 'MLNFKISRELIDVIRIHMESNGEISLLKIIEVWMDENGYSCVKYANGQWFHYDVREKRWW' A
#
# COMPACT_ATOMS: atom_id res chain seq x y z
N MET A 1 14.40 7.40 10.57
CA MET A 1 12.95 7.15 10.69
C MET A 1 12.26 7.53 9.40
N LEU A 2 11.43 6.67 8.89
CA LEU A 2 10.68 6.94 7.68
C LEU A 2 9.37 7.65 8.03
N ASN A 3 9.15 8.80 7.39
CA ASN A 3 7.93 9.57 7.59
C ASN A 3 7.09 9.50 6.33
N PHE A 4 6.12 8.59 6.33
CA PHE A 4 5.17 8.51 5.24
C PHE A 4 3.88 9.21 5.65
N LYS A 5 3.34 9.98 4.71
CA LYS A 5 1.98 10.48 4.88
C LYS A 5 1.05 9.45 4.28
N ILE A 6 0.49 8.63 5.14
CA ILE A 6 -0.45 7.60 4.70
C ILE A 6 -1.83 8.00 5.18
N SER A 7 -2.75 8.18 4.24
CA SER A 7 -4.13 8.51 4.57
C SER A 7 -4.84 7.31 5.18
N ARG A 8 -5.90 7.57 5.91
CA ARG A 8 -6.72 6.49 6.47
C ARG A 8 -7.31 5.62 5.37
N GLU A 9 -7.69 6.23 4.26
CA GLU A 9 -8.26 5.50 3.12
C GLU A 9 -7.25 4.51 2.56
N LEU A 10 -5.99 4.92 2.46
CA LEU A 10 -4.94 4.03 1.99
C LEU A 10 -4.70 2.90 2.98
N ILE A 11 -4.69 3.20 4.27
CA ILE A 11 -4.52 2.17 5.30
C ILE A 11 -5.63 1.13 5.20
N ASP A 12 -6.86 1.56 4.97
CA ASP A 12 -7.99 0.66 4.86
C ASP A 12 -7.82 -0.31 3.68
N VAL A 13 -7.38 0.20 2.52
CA VAL A 13 -7.16 -0.66 1.35
C VAL A 13 -5.99 -1.61 1.59
N ILE A 14 -4.92 -1.13 2.20
CA ILE A 14 -3.78 -1.99 2.54
C ILE A 14 -4.24 -3.11 3.47
N ARG A 15 -5.09 -2.80 4.43
CA ARG A 15 -5.61 -3.82 5.35
C ARG A 15 -6.41 -4.89 4.62
N ILE A 16 -7.26 -4.48 3.68
CA ILE A 16 -8.03 -5.43 2.87
C ILE A 16 -7.08 -6.33 2.08
N HIS A 17 -6.04 -5.73 1.50
CA HIS A 17 -5.03 -6.47 0.76
C HIS A 17 -4.33 -7.49 1.65
N MET A 18 -3.96 -7.08 2.85
CA MET A 18 -3.30 -7.96 3.81
C MET A 18 -4.20 -9.13 4.21
N GLU A 19 -5.48 -8.88 4.37
CA GLU A 19 -6.43 -9.94 4.71
C GLU A 19 -6.60 -10.93 3.56
N SER A 20 -6.48 -10.44 2.32
CA SER A 20 -6.59 -11.29 1.14
C SER A 20 -5.31 -12.07 0.87
N ASN A 21 -4.17 -11.53 1.32
CA ASN A 21 -2.87 -12.13 1.10
C ASN A 21 -2.08 -12.07 2.40
N GLY A 22 -2.17 -13.11 3.19
CA GLY A 22 -1.62 -13.15 4.54
C GLY A 22 -0.13 -12.88 4.64
N GLU A 23 0.63 -13.14 3.58
CA GLU A 23 2.07 -12.90 3.62
C GLU A 23 2.40 -11.42 3.74
N ILE A 24 1.57 -10.56 3.14
CA ILE A 24 1.81 -9.12 3.14
C ILE A 24 1.69 -8.55 4.54
N SER A 25 0.85 -9.14 5.38
CA SER A 25 0.63 -8.63 6.73
C SER A 25 1.88 -8.62 7.59
N LEU A 26 2.90 -9.40 7.20
CA LEU A 26 4.16 -9.48 7.93
C LEU A 26 5.23 -8.52 7.39
N LEU A 27 4.93 -7.79 6.34
CA LEU A 27 5.91 -6.95 5.67
C LEU A 27 5.84 -5.52 6.21
N LYS A 28 7.01 -4.89 6.27
CA LYS A 28 7.09 -3.48 6.59
C LYS A 28 6.99 -2.66 5.33
N ILE A 29 6.33 -1.53 5.42
CA ILE A 29 6.30 -0.55 4.35
C ILE A 29 7.63 0.20 4.38
N ILE A 30 8.32 0.26 3.25
CA ILE A 30 9.59 0.97 3.16
C ILE A 30 9.52 2.21 2.28
N GLU A 31 8.50 2.32 1.45
CA GLU A 31 8.36 3.47 0.58
C GLU A 31 6.91 3.66 0.17
N VAL A 32 6.46 4.91 0.10
CA VAL A 32 5.13 5.27 -0.40
C VAL A 32 5.29 6.43 -1.35
N TRP A 33 4.68 6.33 -2.52
CA TRP A 33 4.70 7.42 -3.50
C TRP A 33 3.40 7.40 -4.28
N MET A 34 3.21 8.41 -5.12
CA MET A 34 2.04 8.50 -5.98
C MET A 34 2.50 8.43 -7.42
N ASP A 35 1.83 7.63 -8.25
CA ASP A 35 2.19 7.53 -9.64
C ASP A 35 1.59 8.69 -10.44
N GLU A 36 1.89 8.74 -11.74
CA GLU A 36 1.43 9.81 -12.59
C GLU A 36 -0.08 9.83 -12.81
N ASN A 37 -0.75 8.73 -12.50
CA ASN A 37 -2.20 8.62 -12.61
C ASN A 37 -2.91 8.93 -11.29
N GLY A 38 -2.14 9.25 -10.25
CA GLY A 38 -2.72 9.59 -8.96
C GLY A 38 -3.00 8.41 -8.04
N TYR A 39 -2.54 7.21 -8.40
CA TYR A 39 -2.67 6.06 -7.52
C TYR A 39 -1.55 6.04 -6.49
N SER A 40 -1.88 5.64 -5.28
CA SER A 40 -0.88 5.48 -4.24
C SER A 40 -0.13 4.18 -4.48
N CYS A 41 1.20 4.24 -4.38
CA CYS A 41 2.04 3.06 -4.54
C CYS A 41 2.76 2.80 -3.24
N VAL A 42 2.87 1.54 -2.86
CA VAL A 42 3.49 1.14 -1.61
C VAL A 42 4.48 0.02 -1.89
N LYS A 43 5.70 0.20 -1.41
CA LYS A 43 6.74 -0.83 -1.53
C LYS A 43 6.99 -1.43 -0.16
N TYR A 44 7.13 -2.73 -0.13
CA TYR A 44 7.33 -3.51 1.09
C TYR A 44 8.76 -4.01 1.21
N ALA A 45 9.13 -4.43 2.40
CA ALA A 45 10.49 -4.82 2.73
C ALA A 45 11.02 -6.00 1.91
N ASN A 46 10.15 -6.83 1.37
CA ASN A 46 10.57 -7.96 0.53
C ASN A 46 10.84 -7.56 -0.94
N GLY A 47 10.74 -6.26 -1.25
CA GLY A 47 10.95 -5.75 -2.60
C GLY A 47 9.71 -5.68 -3.46
N GLN A 48 8.61 -6.26 -3.03
CA GLN A 48 7.34 -6.16 -3.75
C GLN A 48 6.73 -4.78 -3.57
N TRP A 49 6.00 -4.33 -4.58
CA TRP A 49 5.27 -3.07 -4.47
C TRP A 49 3.97 -3.18 -5.25
N PHE A 50 2.99 -2.38 -4.85
CA PHE A 50 1.65 -2.45 -5.39
C PHE A 50 1.07 -1.06 -5.57
N HIS A 51 0.18 -0.94 -6.56
CA HIS A 51 -0.68 0.22 -6.70
C HIS A 51 -1.92 0.02 -5.86
N TYR A 52 -2.44 1.10 -5.29
CA TYR A 52 -3.68 1.06 -4.51
C TYR A 52 -4.64 2.13 -5.01
N ASP A 53 -5.84 1.71 -5.36
CA ASP A 53 -6.92 2.61 -5.73
C ASP A 53 -7.84 2.73 -4.52
N VAL A 54 -7.72 3.86 -3.80
CA VAL A 54 -8.46 4.03 -2.55
C VAL A 54 -9.96 4.23 -2.77
N ARG A 55 -10.34 4.68 -3.94
CA ARG A 55 -11.76 4.88 -4.25
C ARG A 55 -12.48 3.57 -4.49
N GLU A 56 -11.87 2.73 -5.29
CA GLU A 56 -12.45 1.44 -5.66
C GLU A 56 -11.99 0.31 -4.76
N LYS A 57 -11.09 0.59 -3.85
CA LYS A 57 -10.53 -0.38 -2.91
C LYS A 57 -9.94 -1.58 -3.65
N ARG A 58 -9.12 -1.28 -4.66
CA ARG A 58 -8.45 -2.29 -5.46
C ARG A 58 -6.94 -2.07 -5.40
N TRP A 59 -6.21 -3.12 -5.76
CA TRP A 59 -4.75 -3.05 -5.83
C TRP A 59 -4.26 -3.97 -6.95
N TRP A 60 -3.04 -3.70 -7.41
CA TRP A 60 -2.43 -4.54 -8.46
C TRP A 60 -0.90 -4.40 -8.50
#